data_b87a46a4ab405cbc1ef0d8022afef338
#
_entry.id   b87a46a4ab405cbc1ef0d8022afef338
#
_cell.length_a   1.000
_cell.length_b   1.000
_cell.length_c   1.000
_cell.angle_alpha   90.00
_cell.angle_beta   90.00
_cell.angle_gamma   90.00
#
_symmetry.space_group_name_H-M   'P 1'
#
loop_
_entity.id
_entity.type
_entity.pdbx_description
1 polymer ?
#
loop_
_entity_poly.entity_id
_entity_poly.type
_entity_poly.pdbx_seq_one_letter_code
_entity_poly.pdbx_strand_id
1 'polypeptide(L)'
;MVSVQQWTGREASALRAALRMSTRAFAEHLGVALRTVAKWESLGTETQPRPDTQAILDTALARADPAAQARFETLVSPGRKSARPADHETWTEDIERAVVCVSRQNFPFASSLLNRWLSRYDPHDLDDKGLYLYGRSLVLLGDLQRDQGAILGPLSARRFYLTARGMFTELDIPRRVAQIELSLAVVQEMSGQLDASARQYELLSSDERLSPRDRARAGLWVGTALSKEGNNEYATNVMTAATRAFEDLGEPEDWSVAHQKLALAHRGAGDLKQALHCIDIARSTGTVDSPMQRVRLDTAHGHILLSDAATRNDGLAVLDQAAQVARQYGLSHQLRSIEGIRKGQQG
;
A
#
# COMPACT_ATOMS: atom_id res chain seq x y z
N MET A 1 28.12 -12.98 0.76
CA MET A 1 29.07 -13.53 -0.24
C MET A 1 28.46 -13.26 -1.60
N VAL A 2 29.11 -12.43 -2.40
CA VAL A 2 28.62 -12.05 -3.74
C VAL A 2 28.69 -13.28 -4.63
N SER A 3 27.58 -13.66 -5.25
CA SER A 3 27.54 -14.72 -6.27
C SER A 3 27.03 -14.14 -7.58
N VAL A 4 27.79 -14.33 -8.64
CA VAL A 4 27.37 -13.95 -9.99
C VAL A 4 26.62 -15.13 -10.59
N GLN A 5 25.34 -14.94 -10.96
CA GLN A 5 24.55 -16.04 -11.56
C GLN A 5 25.07 -16.43 -12.95
N GLN A 6 25.57 -15.46 -13.71
CA GLN A 6 26.11 -15.67 -15.04
C GLN A 6 27.13 -14.58 -15.37
N TRP A 7 28.35 -15.00 -15.72
CA TRP A 7 29.38 -14.07 -16.15
C TRP A 7 29.19 -13.67 -17.63
N THR A 8 29.18 -12.38 -17.88
CA THR A 8 29.38 -11.81 -19.22
C THR A 8 30.68 -11.02 -19.26
N GLY A 9 31.03 -10.45 -20.40
CA GLY A 9 32.20 -9.57 -20.50
C GLY A 9 32.06 -8.31 -19.63
N ARG A 10 30.85 -7.87 -19.33
CA ARG A 10 30.57 -6.74 -18.41
C ARG A 10 31.02 -7.08 -16.97
N GLU A 11 30.57 -8.20 -16.43
CA GLU A 11 30.94 -8.63 -15.08
C GLU A 11 32.46 -8.93 -14.98
N ALA A 12 33.04 -9.53 -16.01
CA ALA A 12 34.49 -9.75 -16.07
C ALA A 12 35.28 -8.42 -16.07
N SER A 13 34.83 -7.42 -16.81
CA SER A 13 35.43 -6.07 -16.83
C SER A 13 35.24 -5.34 -15.49
N ALA A 14 34.08 -5.51 -14.84
CA ALA A 14 33.81 -4.98 -13.52
C ALA A 14 34.73 -5.59 -12.46
N LEU A 15 34.99 -6.91 -12.50
CA LEU A 15 35.92 -7.57 -11.59
C LEU A 15 37.35 -7.04 -11.77
N ARG A 16 37.79 -6.86 -13.02
CA ARG A 16 39.11 -6.26 -13.30
C ARG A 16 39.23 -4.86 -12.68
N ALA A 17 38.21 -4.02 -12.90
CA ALA A 17 38.17 -2.66 -12.35
C ALA A 17 38.14 -2.66 -10.81
N ALA A 18 37.37 -3.56 -10.22
CA ALA A 18 37.28 -3.73 -8.76
C ALA A 18 38.62 -4.14 -8.14
N LEU A 19 39.38 -5.00 -8.82
CA LEU A 19 40.73 -5.40 -8.46
C LEU A 19 41.80 -4.35 -8.80
N ARG A 20 41.44 -3.28 -9.50
CA ARG A 20 42.35 -2.20 -9.95
C ARG A 20 43.48 -2.70 -10.82
N MET A 21 43.25 -3.71 -11.65
CA MET A 21 44.25 -4.33 -12.53
C MET A 21 44.16 -3.75 -13.94
N SER A 22 45.33 -3.64 -14.60
CA SER A 22 45.39 -3.45 -16.03
C SER A 22 44.87 -4.69 -16.77
N THR A 23 44.42 -4.53 -18.03
CA THR A 23 43.96 -5.67 -18.87
C THR A 23 45.00 -6.80 -18.92
N ARG A 24 46.29 -6.44 -18.99
CA ARG A 24 47.41 -7.40 -19.02
C ARG A 24 47.57 -8.12 -17.68
N ALA A 25 47.61 -7.37 -16.58
CA ALA A 25 47.73 -7.93 -15.23
C ALA A 25 46.54 -8.84 -14.89
N PHE A 26 45.33 -8.48 -15.30
CA PHE A 26 44.15 -9.30 -15.10
C PHE A 26 44.17 -10.60 -15.92
N ALA A 27 44.63 -10.53 -17.16
CA ALA A 27 44.81 -11.71 -18.00
C ALA A 27 45.84 -12.71 -17.38
N GLU A 28 46.95 -12.19 -16.87
CA GLU A 28 47.98 -12.96 -16.14
C GLU A 28 47.40 -13.54 -14.84
N HIS A 29 46.65 -12.76 -14.08
CA HIS A 29 46.02 -13.17 -12.83
C HIS A 29 45.01 -14.31 -13.02
N LEU A 30 44.27 -14.30 -14.10
CA LEU A 30 43.30 -15.36 -14.44
C LEU A 30 43.90 -16.53 -15.21
N GLY A 31 45.14 -16.40 -15.70
CA GLY A 31 45.75 -17.42 -16.57
C GLY A 31 45.11 -17.51 -17.96
N VAL A 32 44.55 -16.41 -18.47
CA VAL A 32 43.87 -16.35 -19.79
C VAL A 32 44.67 -15.47 -20.76
N ALA A 33 44.43 -15.64 -22.06
CA ALA A 33 45.10 -14.82 -23.06
C ALA A 33 44.63 -13.36 -22.99
N LEU A 34 45.55 -12.40 -23.17
CA LEU A 34 45.25 -10.96 -23.19
C LEU A 34 44.09 -10.61 -24.14
N ARG A 35 44.08 -11.21 -25.36
CA ARG A 35 43.01 -11.05 -26.34
C ARG A 35 41.62 -11.48 -25.82
N THR A 36 41.57 -12.42 -24.88
CA THR A 36 40.31 -12.88 -24.28
C THR A 36 39.71 -11.78 -23.38
N VAL A 37 40.53 -11.16 -22.54
CA VAL A 37 40.09 -10.05 -21.69
C VAL A 37 39.70 -8.84 -22.54
N ALA A 38 40.50 -8.49 -23.56
CA ALA A 38 40.17 -7.40 -24.50
C ALA A 38 38.84 -7.64 -25.24
N LYS A 39 38.54 -8.89 -25.62
CA LYS A 39 37.26 -9.26 -26.21
C LYS A 39 36.09 -9.06 -25.24
N TRP A 40 36.25 -9.39 -23.96
CA TRP A 40 35.21 -9.16 -22.95
C TRP A 40 34.94 -7.69 -22.78
N GLU A 41 35.98 -6.85 -22.74
CA GLU A 41 35.85 -5.40 -22.62
C GLU A 41 35.15 -4.77 -23.84
N SER A 42 35.43 -5.27 -25.05
CA SER A 42 34.83 -4.72 -26.26
C SER A 42 33.37 -5.12 -26.51
N LEU A 43 33.01 -6.36 -26.12
CA LEU A 43 31.68 -6.91 -26.37
C LEU A 43 30.73 -6.82 -25.17
N GLY A 44 31.24 -6.55 -23.96
CA GLY A 44 30.43 -6.38 -22.76
C GLY A 44 29.40 -7.51 -22.55
N THR A 45 28.13 -7.19 -22.50
CA THR A 45 27.03 -8.16 -22.29
C THR A 45 26.81 -9.11 -23.47
N GLU A 46 27.36 -8.81 -24.66
CA GLU A 46 27.19 -9.64 -25.86
C GLU A 46 28.13 -10.86 -25.88
N THR A 47 29.04 -11.00 -24.93
CA THR A 47 29.93 -12.15 -24.83
C THR A 47 29.85 -12.80 -23.46
N GLN A 48 29.88 -14.15 -23.50
CA GLN A 48 29.90 -14.97 -22.29
C GLN A 48 31.22 -15.74 -22.24
N PRO A 49 31.98 -15.68 -21.12
CA PRO A 49 33.09 -16.57 -20.86
C PRO A 49 32.66 -18.05 -20.89
N ARG A 50 33.55 -18.94 -21.32
CA ARG A 50 33.29 -20.39 -21.27
C ARG A 50 33.13 -20.86 -19.82
N PRO A 51 32.44 -21.99 -19.57
CA PRO A 51 32.20 -22.49 -18.19
C PRO A 51 33.45 -22.58 -17.34
N ASP A 52 34.55 -23.10 -17.88
CA ASP A 52 35.84 -23.20 -17.17
C ASP A 52 36.34 -21.80 -16.76
N THR A 53 36.17 -20.82 -17.62
CA THR A 53 36.61 -19.45 -17.34
C THR A 53 35.66 -18.74 -16.35
N GLN A 54 34.38 -19.09 -16.34
CA GLN A 54 33.45 -18.58 -15.32
C GLN A 54 33.87 -19.10 -13.92
N ALA A 55 34.26 -20.36 -13.79
CA ALA A 55 34.76 -20.90 -12.52
C ALA A 55 36.06 -20.21 -12.04
N ILE A 56 36.94 -19.82 -12.99
CA ILE A 56 38.11 -19.01 -12.66
C ILE A 56 37.73 -17.63 -12.14
N LEU A 57 36.75 -16.98 -12.78
CA LEU A 57 36.24 -15.65 -12.36
C LEU A 57 35.55 -15.71 -10.99
N ASP A 58 34.76 -16.76 -10.72
CA ASP A 58 34.18 -17.04 -9.41
C ASP A 58 35.25 -17.16 -8.33
N THR A 59 36.32 -17.92 -8.64
CA THR A 59 37.45 -18.12 -7.72
C THR A 59 38.19 -16.80 -7.46
N ALA A 60 38.42 -16.00 -8.50
CA ALA A 60 39.10 -14.72 -8.39
C ALA A 60 38.29 -13.73 -7.54
N LEU A 61 36.95 -13.68 -7.71
CA LEU A 61 36.06 -12.87 -6.91
C LEU A 61 36.01 -13.32 -5.44
N ALA A 62 35.93 -14.64 -5.20
CA ALA A 62 35.90 -15.20 -3.86
C ALA A 62 37.18 -14.96 -3.06
N ARG A 63 38.33 -14.88 -3.74
CA ARG A 63 39.65 -14.60 -3.15
C ARG A 63 39.99 -13.11 -3.06
N ALA A 64 39.19 -12.24 -3.65
CA ALA A 64 39.39 -10.80 -3.59
C ALA A 64 39.21 -10.29 -2.14
N ASP A 65 39.93 -9.22 -1.81
CA ASP A 65 39.76 -8.58 -0.52
C ASP A 65 38.33 -7.99 -0.37
N PRO A 66 37.80 -7.82 0.86
CA PRO A 66 36.46 -7.31 1.08
C PRO A 66 36.15 -5.97 0.41
N ALA A 67 37.17 -5.09 0.30
CA ALA A 67 37.02 -3.82 -0.37
C ALA A 67 36.90 -3.95 -1.89
N ALA A 68 37.61 -4.92 -2.49
CA ALA A 68 37.46 -5.24 -3.91
C ALA A 68 36.09 -5.90 -4.19
N GLN A 69 35.62 -6.78 -3.31
CA GLN A 69 34.28 -7.37 -3.42
C GLN A 69 33.20 -6.29 -3.35
N ALA A 70 33.28 -5.35 -2.41
CA ALA A 70 32.35 -4.24 -2.30
C ALA A 70 32.37 -3.31 -3.55
N ARG A 71 33.56 -3.04 -4.10
CA ARG A 71 33.68 -2.29 -5.37
C ARG A 71 33.07 -3.05 -6.54
N PHE A 72 33.26 -4.38 -6.59
CA PHE A 72 32.66 -5.20 -7.62
C PHE A 72 31.13 -5.19 -7.55
N GLU A 73 30.54 -5.35 -6.36
CA GLU A 73 29.09 -5.20 -6.15
C GLU A 73 28.58 -3.87 -6.66
N THR A 74 29.26 -2.77 -6.37
CA THR A 74 28.90 -1.43 -6.84
C THR A 74 28.98 -1.31 -8.37
N LEU A 75 29.95 -1.97 -9.02
CA LEU A 75 30.16 -1.91 -10.48
C LEU A 75 29.21 -2.84 -11.26
N VAL A 76 28.86 -3.99 -10.68
CA VAL A 76 27.98 -4.98 -11.32
C VAL A 76 26.53 -4.72 -11.02
N SER A 77 26.21 -4.13 -9.85
CA SER A 77 24.88 -3.62 -9.62
C SER A 77 24.54 -2.70 -10.79
N PRO A 78 23.48 -3.01 -11.58
CA PRO A 78 23.06 -2.09 -12.63
C PRO A 78 22.84 -0.77 -11.92
N GLY A 79 23.65 0.22 -12.20
CA GLY A 79 23.38 1.58 -11.74
C GLY A 79 21.93 1.83 -12.10
N ARG A 80 21.06 1.98 -11.10
CA ARG A 80 19.64 2.25 -11.33
C ARG A 80 19.62 3.37 -12.35
N LYS A 81 19.09 3.09 -13.54
CA LYS A 81 18.96 4.11 -14.58
C LYS A 81 18.07 5.18 -13.99
N SER A 82 18.68 6.30 -13.60
CA SER A 82 17.91 7.43 -13.10
C SER A 82 16.83 7.75 -14.11
N ALA A 83 15.57 7.62 -13.72
CA ALA A 83 14.49 8.20 -14.49
C ALA A 83 14.84 9.68 -14.70
N ARG A 84 14.57 10.24 -15.88
CA ARG A 84 14.90 11.65 -16.13
C ARG A 84 14.24 12.53 -15.06
N PRO A 85 14.92 13.56 -14.52
CA PRO A 85 14.34 14.43 -13.49
C PRO A 85 12.93 14.96 -13.88
N ALA A 86 12.74 15.30 -15.14
CA ALA A 86 11.44 15.73 -15.70
C ALA A 86 10.34 14.62 -15.59
N ASP A 87 10.72 13.35 -15.70
CA ASP A 87 9.78 12.25 -15.53
C ASP A 87 9.34 12.10 -14.06
N HIS A 88 10.24 12.34 -13.10
CA HIS A 88 9.89 12.33 -11.67
C HIS A 88 8.88 13.42 -11.30
N GLU A 89 9.03 14.62 -11.83
CA GLU A 89 8.11 15.74 -11.58
C GLU A 89 6.71 15.41 -12.12
N THR A 90 6.62 15.06 -13.39
CA THR A 90 5.36 14.68 -14.04
C THR A 90 4.71 13.46 -13.36
N TRP A 91 5.50 12.48 -12.92
CA TRP A 91 4.99 11.32 -12.18
C TRP A 91 4.40 11.73 -10.83
N THR A 92 5.07 12.64 -10.13
CA THR A 92 4.56 13.19 -8.86
C THR A 92 3.23 13.89 -9.06
N GLU A 93 3.12 14.75 -10.09
CA GLU A 93 1.86 15.44 -10.44
C GLU A 93 0.74 14.44 -10.78
N ASP A 94 1.04 13.39 -11.53
CA ASP A 94 0.05 12.36 -11.84
C ASP A 94 -0.40 11.55 -10.62
N ILE A 95 0.49 11.30 -9.65
CA ILE A 95 0.13 10.69 -8.36
C ILE A 95 -0.83 11.62 -7.60
N GLU A 96 -0.56 12.91 -7.54
CA GLU A 96 -1.44 13.90 -6.87
C GLU A 96 -2.81 13.97 -7.54
N ARG A 97 -2.83 13.99 -8.87
CA ARG A 97 -4.08 13.93 -9.65
C ARG A 97 -4.83 12.61 -9.39
N ALA A 98 -4.13 11.48 -9.31
CA ALA A 98 -4.72 10.19 -9.01
C ALA A 98 -5.35 10.17 -7.61
N VAL A 99 -4.70 10.77 -6.60
CA VAL A 99 -5.27 10.93 -5.25
C VAL A 99 -6.63 11.66 -5.30
N VAL A 100 -6.70 12.79 -6.01
CA VAL A 100 -7.95 13.54 -6.20
C VAL A 100 -9.00 12.70 -6.93
N CYS A 101 -8.60 11.94 -7.96
CA CYS A 101 -9.51 11.07 -8.70
C CYS A 101 -10.07 9.92 -7.83
N VAL A 102 -9.22 9.31 -7.00
CA VAL A 102 -9.66 8.26 -6.05
C VAL A 102 -10.65 8.83 -5.04
N SER A 103 -10.41 10.01 -4.47
CA SER A 103 -11.32 10.64 -3.51
C SER A 103 -12.69 10.95 -4.11
N ARG A 104 -12.75 11.21 -5.42
CA ARG A 104 -13.98 11.45 -6.19
C ARG A 104 -14.55 10.19 -6.85
N GLN A 105 -13.99 9.02 -6.57
CA GLN A 105 -14.31 7.71 -7.15
C GLN A 105 -14.21 7.65 -8.69
N ASN A 106 -13.37 8.48 -9.30
CA ASN A 106 -13.02 8.37 -10.72
C ASN A 106 -11.92 7.32 -10.89
N PHE A 107 -12.23 6.08 -10.56
CA PHE A 107 -11.30 4.95 -10.55
C PHE A 107 -10.67 4.64 -11.93
N PRO A 108 -11.41 4.69 -13.06
CA PRO A 108 -10.81 4.41 -14.36
C PRO A 108 -9.71 5.41 -14.72
N PHE A 109 -9.93 6.70 -14.47
CA PHE A 109 -8.94 7.71 -14.77
C PHE A 109 -7.74 7.65 -13.83
N ALA A 110 -7.95 7.45 -12.50
CA ALA A 110 -6.88 7.24 -11.55
C ALA A 110 -6.01 6.04 -11.94
N SER A 111 -6.64 4.91 -12.29
CA SER A 111 -5.94 3.69 -12.73
C SER A 111 -5.11 3.96 -14.00
N SER A 112 -5.64 4.70 -14.96
CA SER A 112 -4.94 5.06 -16.20
C SER A 112 -3.68 5.89 -15.93
N LEU A 113 -3.78 6.91 -15.06
CA LEU A 113 -2.64 7.73 -14.65
C LEU A 113 -1.52 6.90 -14.02
N LEU A 114 -1.87 6.01 -13.09
CA LEU A 114 -0.90 5.20 -12.37
C LEU A 114 -0.27 4.12 -13.27
N ASN A 115 -1.09 3.40 -14.04
CA ASN A 115 -0.60 2.32 -14.91
C ASN A 115 0.30 2.83 -16.04
N ARG A 116 0.15 4.08 -16.50
CA ARG A 116 1.05 4.71 -17.47
C ARG A 116 2.52 4.64 -17.02
N TRP A 117 2.78 4.87 -15.75
CA TRP A 117 4.11 4.84 -15.16
C TRP A 117 4.58 3.43 -14.83
N LEU A 118 3.71 2.61 -14.24
CA LEU A 118 4.03 1.23 -13.86
C LEU A 118 4.33 0.34 -15.08
N SER A 119 3.73 0.62 -16.24
CA SER A 119 4.03 -0.09 -17.49
C SER A 119 5.26 0.43 -18.22
N ARG A 120 5.69 1.67 -17.92
CA ARG A 120 6.82 2.31 -18.60
C ARG A 120 8.17 1.93 -17.99
N TYR A 121 8.21 1.68 -16.68
CA TYR A 121 9.44 1.43 -15.94
C TYR A 121 9.43 0.06 -15.30
N ASP A 122 10.59 -0.63 -15.36
CA ASP A 122 10.85 -1.77 -14.49
C ASP A 122 11.37 -1.22 -13.14
N PRO A 123 10.83 -1.67 -11.99
CA PRO A 123 11.27 -1.20 -10.68
C PRO A 123 12.78 -1.43 -10.43
N HIS A 124 13.37 -2.45 -11.04
CA HIS A 124 14.79 -2.75 -10.89
C HIS A 124 15.69 -1.74 -11.63
N ASP A 125 15.16 -1.00 -12.59
CA ASP A 125 15.90 0.01 -13.35
C ASP A 125 15.80 1.42 -12.74
N LEU A 126 14.97 1.61 -11.70
CA LEU A 126 14.69 2.90 -11.09
C LEU A 126 15.73 3.30 -10.04
N ASP A 127 16.01 4.60 -9.94
CA ASP A 127 16.68 5.20 -8.80
C ASP A 127 15.76 5.22 -7.56
N ASP A 128 16.26 5.62 -6.42
CA ASP A 128 15.49 5.63 -5.15
C ASP A 128 14.24 6.49 -5.23
N LYS A 129 14.29 7.63 -5.93
CA LYS A 129 13.15 8.51 -6.14
C LYS A 129 12.10 7.86 -7.05
N GLY A 130 12.53 7.25 -8.14
CA GLY A 130 11.67 6.51 -9.04
C GLY A 130 11.03 5.30 -8.37
N LEU A 131 11.80 4.54 -7.58
CA LEU A 131 11.30 3.40 -6.81
C LEU A 131 10.29 3.84 -5.74
N TYR A 132 10.52 5.00 -5.09
CA TYR A 132 9.55 5.62 -4.18
C TYR A 132 8.23 5.96 -4.89
N LEU A 133 8.29 6.59 -6.07
CA LEU A 133 7.10 6.93 -6.85
C LEU A 133 6.37 5.69 -7.35
N TYR A 134 7.12 4.67 -7.75
CA TYR A 134 6.56 3.37 -8.13
C TYR A 134 5.79 2.73 -6.96
N GLY A 135 6.40 2.67 -5.77
CA GLY A 135 5.75 2.19 -4.55
C GLY A 135 4.49 2.99 -4.18
N ARG A 136 4.54 4.34 -4.30
CA ARG A 136 3.39 5.22 -4.09
C ARG A 136 2.23 4.92 -5.08
N SER A 137 2.56 4.67 -6.34
CA SER A 137 1.58 4.31 -7.36
C SER A 137 0.91 2.97 -7.06
N LEU A 138 1.68 1.97 -6.59
CA LEU A 138 1.13 0.69 -6.17
C LEU A 138 0.21 0.81 -4.95
N VAL A 139 0.55 1.65 -3.96
CA VAL A 139 -0.33 1.89 -2.79
C VAL A 139 -1.67 2.45 -3.24
N LEU A 140 -1.68 3.45 -4.12
CA LEU A 140 -2.91 4.04 -4.64
C LEU A 140 -3.74 3.06 -5.47
N LEU A 141 -3.10 2.18 -6.27
CA LEU A 141 -3.81 1.08 -6.93
C LEU A 141 -4.40 0.10 -5.90
N GLY A 142 -3.67 -0.16 -4.82
CA GLY A 142 -4.18 -0.96 -3.69
C GLY A 142 -5.42 -0.33 -3.07
N ASP A 143 -5.40 0.97 -2.80
CA ASP A 143 -6.54 1.72 -2.26
C ASP A 143 -7.75 1.66 -3.20
N LEU A 144 -7.53 1.85 -4.50
CA LEU A 144 -8.55 1.76 -5.54
C LEU A 144 -9.18 0.36 -5.57
N GLN A 145 -8.36 -0.70 -5.58
CA GLN A 145 -8.85 -2.08 -5.57
C GLN A 145 -9.61 -2.42 -4.29
N ARG A 146 -9.14 -1.93 -3.13
CA ARG A 146 -9.84 -2.08 -1.85
C ARG A 146 -11.23 -1.44 -1.90
N ASP A 147 -11.33 -0.21 -2.38
CA ASP A 147 -12.59 0.54 -2.44
C ASP A 147 -13.59 -0.10 -3.43
N GLN A 148 -13.09 -0.74 -4.50
CA GLN A 148 -13.88 -1.56 -5.40
C GLN A 148 -14.19 -2.97 -4.84
N GLY A 149 -13.57 -3.36 -3.71
CA GLY A 149 -13.78 -4.65 -3.07
C GLY A 149 -12.99 -5.82 -3.66
N ALA A 150 -11.97 -5.54 -4.47
CA ALA A 150 -11.02 -6.52 -4.98
C ALA A 150 -9.86 -6.69 -3.99
N ILE A 151 -10.12 -7.35 -2.86
CA ILE A 151 -9.20 -7.40 -1.71
C ILE A 151 -8.18 -8.55 -1.78
N LEU A 152 -8.53 -9.68 -2.40
CA LEU A 152 -7.67 -10.87 -2.55
C LEU A 152 -7.54 -11.27 -4.02
N GLY A 153 -6.42 -11.88 -4.38
CA GLY A 153 -6.14 -12.36 -5.74
C GLY A 153 -4.93 -11.69 -6.39
N PRO A 154 -4.63 -12.00 -7.66
CA PRO A 154 -3.42 -11.52 -8.35
C PRO A 154 -3.36 -9.99 -8.55
N LEU A 155 -4.51 -9.36 -8.84
CA LEU A 155 -4.65 -7.90 -9.04
C LEU A 155 -5.43 -7.27 -7.90
N SER A 156 -5.17 -7.69 -6.67
CA SER A 156 -5.90 -7.26 -5.49
C SER A 156 -5.16 -6.18 -4.70
N ALA A 157 -5.91 -5.49 -3.83
CA ALA A 157 -5.36 -4.55 -2.86
C ALA A 157 -4.20 -5.17 -2.07
N ARG A 158 -4.39 -6.38 -1.55
CA ARG A 158 -3.35 -7.10 -0.79
C ARG A 158 -2.05 -7.27 -1.58
N ARG A 159 -2.14 -7.65 -2.86
CA ARG A 159 -0.94 -7.87 -3.69
C ARG A 159 -0.19 -6.58 -3.92
N PHE A 160 -0.89 -5.50 -4.26
CA PHE A 160 -0.27 -4.19 -4.45
C PHE A 160 0.41 -3.67 -3.18
N TYR A 161 -0.24 -3.78 -2.03
CA TYR A 161 0.34 -3.38 -0.76
C TYR A 161 1.59 -4.18 -0.39
N LEU A 162 1.58 -5.51 -0.57
CA LEU A 162 2.76 -6.34 -0.28
C LEU A 162 3.95 -6.00 -1.17
N THR A 163 3.71 -5.73 -2.46
CA THR A 163 4.76 -5.31 -3.38
C THR A 163 5.33 -3.93 -2.98
N ALA A 164 4.48 -2.96 -2.71
CA ALA A 164 4.89 -1.63 -2.26
C ALA A 164 5.64 -1.67 -0.92
N ARG A 165 5.23 -2.54 0.02
CA ARG A 165 5.93 -2.73 1.30
C ARG A 165 7.37 -3.17 1.09
N GLY A 166 7.62 -4.13 0.18
CA GLY A 166 8.96 -4.57 -0.16
C GLY A 166 9.85 -3.41 -0.63
N MET A 167 9.32 -2.57 -1.52
CA MET A 167 10.04 -1.40 -2.04
C MET A 167 10.37 -0.37 -0.95
N PHE A 168 9.42 -0.05 -0.08
CA PHE A 168 9.68 0.89 1.02
C PHE A 168 10.58 0.31 2.11
N THR A 169 10.62 -1.02 2.26
CA THR A 169 11.60 -1.69 3.11
C THR A 169 13.01 -1.58 2.49
N GLU A 170 13.14 -1.79 1.18
CA GLU A 170 14.40 -1.61 0.44
C GLU A 170 14.93 -0.17 0.51
N LEU A 171 14.03 0.81 0.45
CA LEU A 171 14.35 2.24 0.56
C LEU A 171 14.61 2.71 1.99
N ASP A 172 14.47 1.85 3.00
CA ASP A 172 14.56 2.18 4.43
C ASP A 172 13.63 3.35 4.83
N ILE A 173 12.34 3.24 4.45
CA ILE A 173 11.31 4.23 4.81
C ILE A 173 10.30 3.61 5.78
N PRO A 174 10.65 3.48 7.07
CA PRO A 174 9.87 2.72 8.05
C PRO A 174 8.45 3.27 8.25
N ARG A 175 8.25 4.59 8.12
CA ARG A 175 6.90 5.19 8.18
C ARG A 175 5.99 4.65 7.08
N ARG A 176 6.49 4.54 5.83
CA ARG A 176 5.69 4.02 4.71
C ARG A 176 5.38 2.54 4.89
N VAL A 177 6.32 1.78 5.42
CA VAL A 177 6.10 0.36 5.78
C VAL A 177 4.96 0.24 6.78
N ALA A 178 4.99 1.01 7.88
CA ALA A 178 3.94 0.99 8.90
C ALA A 178 2.56 1.44 8.36
N GLN A 179 2.50 2.45 7.47
CA GLN A 179 1.26 2.86 6.80
C GLN A 179 0.67 1.74 5.93
N ILE A 180 1.51 0.96 5.24
CA ILE A 180 1.06 -0.18 4.46
C ILE A 180 0.60 -1.33 5.37
N GLU A 181 1.26 -1.56 6.50
CA GLU A 181 0.82 -2.53 7.50
C GLU A 181 -0.59 -2.20 8.02
N LEU A 182 -0.90 -0.91 8.21
CA LEU A 182 -2.26 -0.45 8.52
C LEU A 182 -3.25 -0.77 7.40
N SER A 183 -2.87 -0.53 6.13
CA SER A 183 -3.71 -0.87 4.97
C SER A 183 -3.94 -2.39 4.83
N LEU A 184 -2.93 -3.20 5.14
CA LEU A 184 -3.04 -4.67 5.15
C LEU A 184 -3.95 -5.17 6.27
N ALA A 185 -3.94 -4.53 7.46
CA ALA A 185 -4.88 -4.83 8.53
C ALA A 185 -6.34 -4.53 8.11
N VAL A 186 -6.57 -3.45 7.33
CA VAL A 186 -7.90 -3.18 6.73
C VAL A 186 -8.31 -4.29 5.76
N VAL A 187 -7.40 -4.82 4.97
CA VAL A 187 -7.67 -5.96 4.08
C VAL A 187 -8.05 -7.22 4.88
N GLN A 188 -7.38 -7.48 6.00
CA GLN A 188 -7.71 -8.60 6.90
C GLN A 188 -9.12 -8.44 7.48
N GLU A 189 -9.45 -7.24 7.98
CA GLU A 189 -10.79 -6.90 8.49
C GLU A 189 -11.88 -7.11 7.43
N MET A 190 -11.66 -6.58 6.22
CA MET A 190 -12.59 -6.73 5.09
C MET A 190 -12.71 -8.18 4.60
N SER A 191 -11.74 -9.04 4.91
CA SER A 191 -11.76 -10.49 4.62
C SER A 191 -12.40 -11.31 5.75
N GLY A 192 -12.90 -10.65 6.82
CA GLY A 192 -13.54 -11.32 7.96
C GLY A 192 -12.57 -11.83 9.01
N GLN A 193 -11.27 -11.54 8.92
CA GLN A 193 -10.26 -11.93 9.92
C GLN A 193 -10.21 -10.90 11.05
N LEU A 194 -11.32 -10.75 11.77
CA LEU A 194 -11.56 -9.65 12.73
C LEU A 194 -10.55 -9.67 13.88
N ASP A 195 -10.38 -10.81 14.56
CA ASP A 195 -9.40 -11.00 15.63
C ASP A 195 -7.97 -10.62 15.23
N ALA A 196 -7.53 -11.09 14.05
CA ALA A 196 -6.18 -10.82 13.55
C ALA A 196 -6.00 -9.35 13.23
N SER A 197 -7.02 -8.72 12.63
CA SER A 197 -6.99 -7.29 12.31
C SER A 197 -7.03 -6.43 13.58
N ALA A 198 -7.82 -6.77 14.59
CA ALA A 198 -7.87 -6.06 15.86
C ALA A 198 -6.51 -6.04 16.54
N ARG A 199 -5.84 -7.19 16.66
CA ARG A 199 -4.47 -7.28 17.21
C ARG A 199 -3.45 -6.45 16.41
N GLN A 200 -3.54 -6.49 15.10
CA GLN A 200 -2.64 -5.70 14.25
C GLN A 200 -2.87 -4.19 14.41
N TYR A 201 -4.12 -3.77 14.47
CA TYR A 201 -4.47 -2.37 14.73
C TYR A 201 -4.00 -1.89 16.10
N GLU A 202 -4.11 -2.74 17.13
CA GLU A 202 -3.65 -2.43 18.48
C GLU A 202 -2.13 -2.18 18.50
N LEU A 203 -1.34 -3.05 17.87
CA LEU A 203 0.10 -2.84 17.72
C LEU A 203 0.41 -1.52 16.99
N LEU A 204 -0.30 -1.22 15.90
CA LEU A 204 -0.10 -0.02 15.11
C LEU A 204 -0.56 1.26 15.82
N SER A 205 -1.51 1.18 16.74
CA SER A 205 -1.97 2.34 17.51
C SER A 205 -0.89 2.92 18.44
N SER A 206 0.12 2.12 18.78
CA SER A 206 1.28 2.52 19.59
C SER A 206 2.60 2.60 18.79
N ASP A 207 2.57 2.35 17.48
CA ASP A 207 3.76 2.32 16.64
C ASP A 207 4.31 3.72 16.37
N GLU A 208 5.50 4.01 16.89
CA GLU A 208 6.16 5.32 16.75
C GLU A 208 6.56 5.67 15.31
N ARG A 209 6.61 4.70 14.40
CA ARG A 209 6.82 4.94 12.97
C ARG A 209 5.64 5.68 12.34
N LEU A 210 4.45 5.58 12.93
CA LEU A 210 3.23 6.24 12.47
C LEU A 210 3.09 7.66 13.04
N SER A 211 2.42 8.52 12.28
CA SER A 211 2.02 9.84 12.79
C SER A 211 0.97 9.71 13.90
N PRO A 212 0.80 10.74 14.76
CA PRO A 212 -0.30 10.74 15.74
C PRO A 212 -1.67 10.50 15.10
N ARG A 213 -1.91 11.07 13.93
CA ARG A 213 -3.14 10.84 13.15
C ARG A 213 -3.30 9.39 12.72
N ASP A 214 -2.24 8.75 12.17
CA ASP A 214 -2.31 7.35 11.73
C ASP A 214 -2.49 6.41 12.93
N ARG A 215 -1.88 6.72 14.11
CA ARG A 215 -2.09 5.96 15.36
C ARG A 215 -3.53 6.08 15.86
N ALA A 216 -4.11 7.28 15.84
CA ALA A 216 -5.50 7.48 16.20
C ALA A 216 -6.46 6.71 15.26
N ARG A 217 -6.15 6.66 13.96
CA ARG A 217 -6.87 5.82 12.98
C ARG A 217 -6.77 4.33 13.34
N ALA A 218 -5.58 3.85 13.67
CA ALA A 218 -5.42 2.46 14.10
C ALA A 218 -6.28 2.16 15.34
N GLY A 219 -6.28 3.05 16.33
CA GLY A 219 -7.15 2.93 17.50
C GLY A 219 -8.65 2.88 17.15
N LEU A 220 -9.11 3.74 16.23
CA LEU A 220 -10.49 3.72 15.73
C LEU A 220 -10.83 2.38 15.07
N TRP A 221 -9.90 1.81 14.32
CA TRP A 221 -10.10 0.52 13.65
C TRP A 221 -10.09 -0.67 14.61
N VAL A 222 -9.36 -0.61 15.75
CA VAL A 222 -9.52 -1.60 16.84
C VAL A 222 -10.98 -1.65 17.26
N GLY A 223 -11.58 -0.50 17.59
CA GLY A 223 -12.99 -0.43 17.97
C GLY A 223 -13.92 -0.94 16.86
N THR A 224 -13.61 -0.66 15.60
CA THR A 224 -14.42 -1.12 14.46
C THR A 224 -14.41 -2.65 14.33
N ALA A 225 -13.26 -3.30 14.48
CA ALA A 225 -13.15 -4.77 14.44
C ALA A 225 -13.91 -5.39 15.62
N LEU A 226 -13.72 -4.88 16.83
CA LEU A 226 -14.42 -5.33 18.03
C LEU A 226 -15.94 -5.18 17.94
N SER A 227 -16.43 -4.05 17.39
CA SER A 227 -17.87 -3.86 17.19
C SER A 227 -18.46 -4.85 16.21
N LYS A 228 -17.72 -5.22 15.15
CA LYS A 228 -18.13 -6.26 14.18
C LYS A 228 -18.19 -7.66 14.81
N GLU A 229 -17.40 -7.92 15.85
CA GLU A 229 -17.43 -9.14 16.64
C GLU A 229 -18.55 -9.16 17.69
N GLY A 230 -19.24 -8.03 17.87
CA GLY A 230 -20.31 -7.88 18.87
C GLY A 230 -19.85 -7.33 20.20
N ASN A 231 -18.55 -7.05 20.41
CA ASN A 231 -18.02 -6.44 21.64
C ASN A 231 -18.22 -4.91 21.62
N ASN A 232 -19.48 -4.48 21.60
CA ASN A 232 -19.81 -3.08 21.34
C ASN A 232 -19.50 -2.16 22.52
N GLU A 233 -19.60 -2.61 23.75
CA GLU A 233 -19.31 -1.82 24.95
C GLU A 233 -17.82 -1.40 24.98
N TYR A 234 -16.91 -2.35 24.78
CA TYR A 234 -15.49 -2.05 24.72
C TYR A 234 -15.14 -1.24 23.48
N ALA A 235 -15.77 -1.54 22.36
CA ALA A 235 -15.61 -0.80 21.11
C ALA A 235 -15.95 0.70 21.27
N THR A 236 -17.06 1.04 21.96
CA THR A 236 -17.43 2.44 22.20
C THR A 236 -16.38 3.19 23.01
N ASN A 237 -15.77 2.55 24.01
CA ASN A 237 -14.71 3.16 24.82
C ASN A 237 -13.47 3.48 23.98
N VAL A 238 -12.99 2.52 23.17
CA VAL A 238 -11.84 2.69 22.30
C VAL A 238 -12.09 3.76 21.23
N MET A 239 -13.27 3.73 20.59
CA MET A 239 -13.65 4.71 19.58
C MET A 239 -13.80 6.12 20.15
N THR A 240 -14.32 6.25 21.38
CA THR A 240 -14.42 7.55 22.05
C THR A 240 -13.05 8.17 22.29
N ALA A 241 -12.06 7.35 22.71
CA ALA A 241 -10.68 7.81 22.86
C ALA A 241 -10.07 8.28 21.52
N ALA A 242 -10.30 7.52 20.44
CA ALA A 242 -9.84 7.90 19.11
C ALA A 242 -10.54 9.18 18.61
N THR A 243 -11.83 9.36 18.88
CA THR A 243 -12.59 10.57 18.51
C THR A 243 -11.99 11.82 19.17
N ARG A 244 -11.66 11.75 20.47
CA ARG A 244 -10.99 12.84 21.19
C ARG A 244 -9.60 13.14 20.59
N ALA A 245 -8.85 12.10 20.25
CA ALA A 245 -7.55 12.30 19.64
C ALA A 245 -7.66 13.04 18.30
N PHE A 246 -8.66 12.78 17.46
CA PHE A 246 -8.89 13.53 16.22
C PHE A 246 -9.32 14.98 16.47
N GLU A 247 -10.11 15.23 17.52
CA GLU A 247 -10.49 16.58 17.93
C GLU A 247 -9.25 17.38 18.36
N ASP A 248 -8.40 16.80 19.23
CA ASP A 248 -7.15 17.42 19.70
C ASP A 248 -6.14 17.67 18.55
N LEU A 249 -6.14 16.82 17.54
CA LEU A 249 -5.28 16.95 16.36
C LEU A 249 -5.83 17.91 15.29
N GLY A 250 -7.08 18.37 15.43
CA GLY A 250 -7.73 19.23 14.44
C GLY A 250 -8.00 18.53 13.11
N GLU A 251 -8.38 17.24 13.13
CA GLU A 251 -8.64 16.40 11.96
C GLU A 251 -10.16 16.18 11.74
N PRO A 252 -10.89 17.15 11.18
CA PRO A 252 -12.35 17.12 11.14
C PRO A 252 -12.93 15.97 10.30
N GLU A 253 -12.23 15.56 9.24
CA GLU A 253 -12.68 14.44 8.40
C GLU A 253 -12.61 13.11 9.16
N ASP A 254 -11.48 12.83 9.84
CA ASP A 254 -11.31 11.64 10.64
C ASP A 254 -12.23 11.64 11.88
N TRP A 255 -12.50 12.82 12.45
CA TRP A 255 -13.43 13.01 13.54
C TRP A 255 -14.87 12.66 13.10
N SER A 256 -15.30 13.10 11.92
CA SER A 256 -16.59 12.70 11.33
C SER A 256 -16.69 11.18 11.11
N VAL A 257 -15.63 10.56 10.56
CA VAL A 257 -15.56 9.09 10.39
C VAL A 257 -15.65 8.38 11.74
N ALA A 258 -14.98 8.90 12.77
CA ALA A 258 -15.00 8.32 14.11
C ALA A 258 -16.43 8.35 14.69
N HIS A 259 -17.17 9.45 14.56
CA HIS A 259 -18.56 9.53 14.97
C HIS A 259 -19.48 8.56 14.22
N GLN A 260 -19.25 8.37 12.91
CA GLN A 260 -19.97 7.35 12.13
C GLN A 260 -19.73 5.93 12.68
N LYS A 261 -18.49 5.59 13.06
CA LYS A 261 -18.16 4.27 13.61
C LYS A 261 -18.75 4.10 15.00
N LEU A 262 -18.64 5.15 15.83
CA LEU A 262 -19.21 5.18 17.16
C LEU A 262 -20.74 5.01 17.13
N ALA A 263 -21.42 5.64 16.16
CA ALA A 263 -22.86 5.45 15.94
C ALA A 263 -23.24 3.97 15.71
N LEU A 264 -22.46 3.25 14.91
CA LEU A 264 -22.68 1.83 14.65
C LEU A 264 -22.41 0.95 15.88
N ALA A 265 -21.40 1.29 16.69
CA ALA A 265 -21.13 0.60 17.94
C ALA A 265 -22.26 0.81 18.98
N HIS A 266 -22.76 2.04 19.14
CA HIS A 266 -23.93 2.33 19.97
C HIS A 266 -25.18 1.59 19.49
N ARG A 267 -25.42 1.53 18.18
CA ARG A 267 -26.49 0.70 17.60
C ARG A 267 -26.35 -0.77 18.02
N GLY A 268 -25.14 -1.31 17.90
CA GLY A 268 -24.85 -2.70 18.29
C GLY A 268 -25.02 -2.96 19.78
N ALA A 269 -24.79 -1.95 20.63
CA ALA A 269 -25.04 -1.99 22.07
C ALA A 269 -26.53 -1.79 22.44
N GLY A 270 -27.40 -1.47 21.47
CA GLY A 270 -28.82 -1.21 21.70
C GLY A 270 -29.13 0.23 22.13
N ASP A 271 -28.15 1.12 22.20
CA ASP A 271 -28.34 2.55 22.53
C ASP A 271 -28.63 3.34 21.25
N LEU A 272 -29.87 3.22 20.77
CA LEU A 272 -30.31 3.89 19.55
C LEU A 272 -30.31 5.42 19.66
N LYS A 273 -30.48 5.98 20.86
CA LYS A 273 -30.45 7.42 21.09
C LYS A 273 -29.05 7.98 20.82
N GLN A 274 -28.01 7.36 21.38
CA GLN A 274 -26.63 7.76 21.14
C GLN A 274 -26.20 7.45 19.71
N ALA A 275 -26.68 6.34 19.14
CA ALA A 275 -26.42 6.02 17.74
C ALA A 275 -26.91 7.11 16.79
N LEU A 276 -28.16 7.59 16.95
CA LEU A 276 -28.73 8.69 16.17
C LEU A 276 -27.97 10.00 16.40
N HIS A 277 -27.65 10.33 17.65
CA HIS A 277 -26.88 11.53 17.97
C HIS A 277 -25.50 11.52 17.27
N CYS A 278 -24.75 10.43 17.36
CA CYS A 278 -23.43 10.33 16.72
C CYS A 278 -23.51 10.38 15.20
N ILE A 279 -24.52 9.75 14.56
CA ILE A 279 -24.63 9.78 13.09
C ILE A 279 -25.04 11.18 12.59
N ASP A 280 -25.86 11.93 13.35
CA ASP A 280 -26.24 13.31 13.02
C ASP A 280 -25.01 14.24 13.10
N ILE A 281 -24.17 14.09 14.12
CA ILE A 281 -22.88 14.78 14.22
C ILE A 281 -22.03 14.48 12.96
N ALA A 282 -21.85 13.20 12.63
CA ALA A 282 -21.05 12.80 11.47
C ALA A 282 -21.58 13.37 10.15
N ARG A 283 -22.91 13.49 9.99
CA ARG A 283 -23.54 14.02 8.78
C ARG A 283 -23.48 15.54 8.71
N SER A 284 -23.52 16.24 9.84
CA SER A 284 -23.48 17.71 9.89
C SER A 284 -22.09 18.30 9.74
N THR A 285 -21.04 17.54 10.07
CA THR A 285 -19.65 18.02 10.10
C THR A 285 -18.92 17.80 8.76
N GLY A 286 -19.42 16.93 7.92
CA GLY A 286 -18.72 16.52 6.70
C GLY A 286 -18.90 17.50 5.56
N THR A 287 -17.82 18.17 5.13
CA THR A 287 -17.69 18.75 3.79
C THR A 287 -17.54 17.61 2.78
N VAL A 288 -18.62 16.83 2.57
CA VAL A 288 -18.46 15.55 1.92
C VAL A 288 -18.75 15.66 0.43
N ASP A 289 -17.75 16.07 -0.32
CA ASP A 289 -17.73 15.92 -1.78
C ASP A 289 -17.40 14.47 -2.23
N SER A 290 -17.16 13.54 -1.27
CA SER A 290 -16.84 12.15 -1.59
C SER A 290 -18.10 11.29 -1.65
N PRO A 291 -18.48 10.74 -2.83
CA PRO A 291 -19.57 9.78 -2.96
C PRO A 291 -19.43 8.57 -2.04
N MET A 292 -18.21 8.08 -1.82
CA MET A 292 -17.92 6.98 -0.90
C MET A 292 -18.33 7.32 0.53
N GLN A 293 -17.96 8.50 1.03
CA GLN A 293 -18.29 8.90 2.39
C GLN A 293 -19.79 9.10 2.55
N ARG A 294 -20.45 9.70 1.56
CA ARG A 294 -21.92 9.83 1.55
C ARG A 294 -22.60 8.48 1.66
N VAL A 295 -22.20 7.51 0.82
CA VAL A 295 -22.74 6.15 0.87
C VAL A 295 -22.50 5.50 2.24
N ARG A 296 -21.32 5.71 2.84
CA ARG A 296 -21.01 5.17 4.18
C ARG A 296 -21.90 5.77 5.28
N LEU A 297 -22.09 7.09 5.25
CA LEU A 297 -22.96 7.79 6.22
C LEU A 297 -24.42 7.38 6.08
N ASP A 298 -24.95 7.35 4.86
CA ASP A 298 -26.33 6.96 4.60
C ASP A 298 -26.54 5.46 4.92
N THR A 299 -25.57 4.59 4.64
CA THR A 299 -25.64 3.18 5.04
C THR A 299 -25.69 3.03 6.56
N ALA A 300 -24.86 3.77 7.30
CA ALA A 300 -24.88 3.74 8.76
C ALA A 300 -26.20 4.27 9.31
N HIS A 301 -26.69 5.40 8.80
CA HIS A 301 -27.97 6.00 9.20
C HIS A 301 -29.14 5.06 8.93
N GLY A 302 -29.25 4.54 7.70
CA GLY A 302 -30.30 3.58 7.35
C GLY A 302 -30.26 2.33 8.23
N HIS A 303 -29.04 1.82 8.54
CA HIS A 303 -28.89 0.67 9.43
C HIS A 303 -29.33 0.94 10.87
N ILE A 304 -29.12 2.17 11.39
CA ILE A 304 -29.62 2.58 12.70
C ILE A 304 -31.14 2.66 12.70
N LEU A 305 -31.72 3.30 11.67
CA LEU A 305 -33.17 3.43 11.55
C LEU A 305 -33.90 2.07 11.43
N LEU A 306 -33.26 1.07 10.81
CA LEU A 306 -33.81 -0.30 10.75
C LEU A 306 -33.93 -0.99 12.12
N SER A 307 -33.24 -0.51 13.13
CA SER A 307 -33.24 -1.11 14.48
C SER A 307 -34.49 -0.75 15.28
N ASP A 308 -35.31 0.23 14.82
CA ASP A 308 -36.58 0.61 15.41
C ASP A 308 -37.73 0.36 14.39
N ALA A 309 -38.79 -0.29 14.87
CA ALA A 309 -39.96 -0.61 14.05
C ALA A 309 -40.66 0.64 13.49
N ALA A 310 -40.65 1.76 14.27
CA ALA A 310 -41.29 3.02 13.85
C ALA A 310 -40.57 3.70 12.68
N THR A 311 -39.24 3.55 12.57
CA THR A 311 -38.41 4.19 11.54
C THR A 311 -37.90 3.23 10.48
N ARG A 312 -38.35 1.96 10.50
CA ARG A 312 -37.88 0.90 9.59
C ARG A 312 -38.05 1.26 8.10
N ASN A 313 -39.20 1.80 7.74
CA ASN A 313 -39.49 2.17 6.35
C ASN A 313 -38.56 3.30 5.85
N ASP A 314 -38.29 4.27 6.71
CA ASP A 314 -37.34 5.36 6.42
C ASP A 314 -35.93 4.80 6.25
N GLY A 315 -35.53 3.86 7.11
CA GLY A 315 -34.25 3.15 7.01
C GLY A 315 -34.10 2.42 5.69
N LEU A 316 -35.12 1.71 5.22
CA LEU A 316 -35.12 1.04 3.91
C LEU A 316 -34.98 2.07 2.77
N ALA A 317 -35.69 3.17 2.80
CA ALA A 317 -35.62 4.21 1.78
C ALA A 317 -34.18 4.82 1.71
N VAL A 318 -33.57 5.10 2.86
CA VAL A 318 -32.17 5.59 2.93
C VAL A 318 -31.20 4.59 2.35
N LEU A 319 -31.35 3.29 2.67
CA LEU A 319 -30.48 2.24 2.13
C LEU A 319 -30.66 2.04 0.61
N ASP A 320 -31.88 2.20 0.09
CA ASP A 320 -32.13 2.14 -1.36
C ASP A 320 -31.43 3.29 -2.10
N GLN A 321 -31.49 4.50 -1.55
CA GLN A 321 -30.78 5.63 -2.10
C GLN A 321 -29.25 5.44 -2.04
N ALA A 322 -28.74 4.98 -0.91
CA ALA A 322 -27.30 4.66 -0.77
C ALA A 322 -26.84 3.58 -1.77
N ALA A 323 -27.66 2.55 -1.99
CA ALA A 323 -27.38 1.49 -2.97
C ALA A 323 -27.35 2.03 -4.41
N GLN A 324 -28.24 2.97 -4.76
CA GLN A 324 -28.25 3.62 -6.07
C GLN A 324 -26.96 4.42 -6.31
N VAL A 325 -26.52 5.22 -5.34
CA VAL A 325 -25.27 5.96 -5.41
C VAL A 325 -24.07 5.00 -5.50
N ALA A 326 -24.06 3.93 -4.68
CA ALA A 326 -23.01 2.93 -4.73
C ALA A 326 -22.86 2.26 -6.11
N ARG A 327 -23.98 1.96 -6.78
CA ARG A 327 -23.96 1.44 -8.15
C ARG A 327 -23.42 2.45 -9.16
N GLN A 328 -23.86 3.69 -9.07
CA GLN A 328 -23.43 4.77 -9.96
C GLN A 328 -21.91 4.97 -9.94
N TYR A 329 -21.30 4.84 -8.77
CA TYR A 329 -19.84 5.06 -8.58
C TYR A 329 -19.01 3.76 -8.52
N GLY A 330 -19.58 2.59 -8.82
CA GLY A 330 -18.86 1.32 -8.83
C GLY A 330 -18.35 0.87 -7.46
N LEU A 331 -19.03 1.26 -6.37
CA LEU A 331 -18.65 0.97 -4.98
C LEU A 331 -19.13 -0.44 -4.58
N SER A 332 -18.60 -1.47 -5.21
CA SER A 332 -19.10 -2.85 -5.09
C SER A 332 -19.03 -3.40 -3.67
N HIS A 333 -18.02 -3.01 -2.88
CA HIS A 333 -17.95 -3.42 -1.47
C HIS A 333 -19.07 -2.82 -0.64
N GLN A 334 -19.35 -1.52 -0.80
CA GLN A 334 -20.43 -0.83 -0.10
C GLN A 334 -21.80 -1.40 -0.50
N LEU A 335 -21.98 -1.68 -1.78
CA LEU A 335 -23.22 -2.28 -2.27
C LEU A 335 -23.48 -3.65 -1.62
N ARG A 336 -22.47 -4.52 -1.55
CA ARG A 336 -22.60 -5.82 -0.85
C ARG A 336 -22.94 -5.65 0.63
N SER A 337 -22.35 -4.65 1.30
CA SER A 337 -22.64 -4.34 2.71
C SER A 337 -24.12 -3.93 2.89
N ILE A 338 -24.63 -3.05 2.04
CA ILE A 338 -26.03 -2.61 2.05
C ILE A 338 -26.97 -3.80 1.83
N GLU A 339 -26.68 -4.63 0.85
CA GLU A 339 -27.48 -5.83 0.54
C GLU A 339 -27.47 -6.85 1.69
N GLY A 340 -26.31 -7.00 2.38
CA GLY A 340 -26.20 -7.81 3.59
C GLY A 340 -27.08 -7.31 4.73
N ILE A 341 -27.08 -5.99 4.99
CA ILE A 341 -27.94 -5.36 6.00
C ILE A 341 -29.42 -5.61 5.70
N ARG A 342 -29.84 -5.45 4.42
CA ARG A 342 -31.24 -5.67 4.00
C ARG A 342 -31.69 -7.12 4.15
N LYS A 343 -30.82 -8.08 3.83
CA LYS A 343 -31.12 -9.52 3.97
C LYS A 343 -31.28 -9.95 5.42
N GLY A 344 -30.45 -9.43 6.32
CA GLY A 344 -30.54 -9.71 7.74
C GLY A 344 -31.82 -9.22 8.43
N GLN A 345 -32.65 -8.42 7.74
CA GLN A 345 -33.94 -7.91 8.23
C GLN A 345 -35.14 -8.72 7.70
N GLN A 346 -34.92 -9.64 6.76
CA GLN A 346 -35.98 -10.45 6.12
C GLN A 346 -36.10 -11.86 6.75
N GLY A 347 -35.23 -12.24 7.67
CA GLY A 347 -35.23 -13.47 8.44
C GLY A 347 -35.54 -13.20 9.92
#